data_55c755a5bb214875e24d0cf0dd9b8eda
#
_entry.id   55c755a5bb214875e24d0cf0dd9b8eda
#
_cell.length_a   1.000
_cell.length_b   1.000
_cell.length_c   1.000
_cell.angle_alpha   90.00
_cell.angle_beta   90.00
_cell.angle_gamma   90.00
#
_symmetry.space_group_name_H-M   'P 1'
#
loop_
_entity.id
_entity.type
_entity.pdbx_description
1 polymer ?
#
loop_
_entity_poly.entity_id
_entity_poly.type
_entity_poly.pdbx_seq_one_letter_code
_entity_poly.pdbx_strand_id
1 'polypeptide(L)'
;MRISIKLLGKSDTALLIKSVLSSIEREFPVPTTESTAALQSSALTFQELLFRLQSFWADRGCVLQQPYDVEVGAGTMAPETFLRVLGPKPYRVGYAQPSRRPADGRYGENPNRLFKHTQFQLILKPPPVNVQELYLQSLEAIGIDLSRHDLKFEEDNWEWPAGGAWGVGWQVMLDGLEITQFTYFQQCGGMDLDPICAELTYGLERIAAFLQDVDSIYEIVWARDPETGAPVTYGEVRLAEELQFSVYNFEEADVAKLWEHFNLFEAEAKELLGKADGLFASETASAGEKQRFPLLATYELALKCSNLFNVLDARGAISVTERVGVIGRIRALAVGVARAYAAQQAA
;
A
#
# COMPACT_ATOMS: atom_id res chain seq x y z
N MET A 1 40.69 -32.72 20.22
CA MET A 1 40.20 -34.10 20.32
C MET A 1 39.80 -34.55 18.90
N ARG A 2 40.56 -35.43 18.30
CA ARG A 2 40.28 -35.92 16.94
C ARG A 2 39.29 -37.07 17.04
N ILE A 3 38.12 -36.93 16.48
CA ILE A 3 37.11 -37.99 16.37
C ILE A 3 37.40 -38.74 15.06
N SER A 4 37.83 -40.00 15.18
CA SER A 4 37.94 -40.93 14.06
C SER A 4 36.54 -41.41 13.67
N ILE A 5 36.07 -41.00 12.50
CA ILE A 5 34.84 -41.52 11.93
C ILE A 5 35.15 -42.87 11.28
N LYS A 6 34.80 -43.97 11.92
CA LYS A 6 34.71 -45.29 11.27
C LYS A 6 33.48 -45.26 10.34
N LEU A 7 33.66 -45.70 9.11
CA LEU A 7 32.61 -45.89 8.12
C LEU A 7 31.56 -46.89 8.70
N LEU A 8 30.44 -46.35 9.11
CA LEU A 8 29.29 -47.14 9.50
C LEU A 8 28.51 -47.61 8.26
N GLY A 9 27.94 -48.83 8.30
CA GLY A 9 27.14 -49.38 7.21
C GLY A 9 25.87 -48.58 6.98
N LYS A 10 25.26 -48.67 5.78
CA LYS A 10 24.06 -47.90 5.41
C LYS A 10 22.88 -48.02 6.40
N SER A 11 22.72 -49.13 7.10
CA SER A 11 21.70 -49.38 8.11
C SER A 11 21.96 -48.59 9.39
N ASP A 12 23.22 -48.43 9.81
CA ASP A 12 23.60 -47.76 11.05
C ASP A 12 23.51 -46.23 10.91
N THR A 13 23.80 -45.72 9.70
CA THR A 13 23.64 -44.30 9.38
C THR A 13 22.17 -43.85 9.42
N ALA A 14 21.25 -44.70 8.95
CA ALA A 14 19.80 -44.42 8.99
C ALA A 14 19.25 -44.39 10.43
N LEU A 15 19.76 -45.28 11.30
CA LEU A 15 19.39 -45.32 12.72
C LEU A 15 19.94 -44.08 13.48
N LEU A 16 21.18 -43.66 13.17
CA LEU A 16 21.78 -42.49 13.76
C LEU A 16 21.03 -41.19 13.35
N ILE A 17 20.69 -41.06 12.08
CA ILE A 17 19.89 -39.92 11.58
C ILE A 17 18.51 -39.88 12.24
N LYS A 18 17.80 -41.03 12.38
CA LYS A 18 16.52 -41.06 13.09
C LYS A 18 16.66 -40.67 14.58
N SER A 19 17.75 -41.12 15.26
CA SER A 19 17.98 -40.77 16.65
C SER A 19 18.27 -39.27 16.82
N VAL A 20 19.06 -38.68 15.93
CA VAL A 20 19.38 -37.24 15.96
C VAL A 20 18.14 -36.41 15.63
N LEU A 21 17.35 -36.79 14.62
CA LEU A 21 16.09 -36.12 14.30
C LEU A 21 15.09 -36.19 15.47
N SER A 22 14.94 -37.34 16.13
CA SER A 22 14.06 -37.50 17.28
C SER A 22 14.55 -36.76 18.54
N SER A 23 15.82 -36.41 18.62
CA SER A 23 16.36 -35.58 19.69
C SER A 23 16.13 -34.09 19.39
N ILE A 24 16.26 -33.68 18.15
CA ILE A 24 15.97 -32.32 17.67
C ILE A 24 14.46 -32.02 17.82
N GLU A 25 13.60 -32.95 17.46
CA GLU A 25 12.13 -32.82 17.65
C GLU A 25 11.71 -32.75 19.14
N ARG A 26 12.52 -33.21 20.06
CA ARG A 26 12.28 -33.08 21.50
C ARG A 26 12.77 -31.76 22.10
N GLU A 27 13.83 -31.18 21.55
CA GLU A 27 14.36 -29.88 21.98
C GLU A 27 13.63 -28.71 21.28
N PHE A 28 13.12 -28.93 20.06
CA PHE A 28 12.36 -27.94 19.28
C PHE A 28 11.11 -28.65 18.74
N PRO A 29 10.00 -28.71 19.51
CA PRO A 29 8.78 -29.34 19.03
C PRO A 29 8.27 -28.59 17.78
N VAL A 30 8.28 -29.29 16.65
CA VAL A 30 7.60 -28.81 15.43
C VAL A 30 6.11 -28.71 15.78
N PRO A 31 5.45 -27.56 15.56
CA PRO A 31 4.02 -27.42 15.82
C PRO A 31 3.26 -28.54 15.12
N THR A 32 2.42 -29.26 15.83
CA THR A 32 1.53 -30.26 15.21
C THR A 32 0.47 -29.52 14.40
N THR A 33 -0.07 -30.16 13.34
CA THR A 33 -1.16 -29.61 12.52
C THR A 33 -2.35 -29.13 13.35
N GLU A 34 -2.64 -29.77 14.49
CA GLU A 34 -3.66 -29.34 15.44
C GLU A 34 -3.28 -28.04 16.17
N SER A 35 -2.00 -27.83 16.50
CA SER A 35 -1.51 -26.58 17.13
C SER A 35 -1.56 -25.42 16.16
N THR A 36 -1.20 -25.64 14.89
CA THR A 36 -1.28 -24.62 13.83
C THR A 36 -2.74 -24.26 13.54
N ALA A 37 -3.63 -25.23 13.43
CA ALA A 37 -5.06 -24.99 13.25
C ALA A 37 -5.70 -24.24 14.44
N ALA A 38 -5.27 -24.52 15.67
CA ALA A 38 -5.75 -23.83 16.86
C ALA A 38 -5.25 -22.37 16.94
N LEU A 39 -4.00 -22.12 16.54
CA LEU A 39 -3.45 -20.76 16.41
C LEU A 39 -4.17 -19.96 15.34
N GLN A 40 -4.42 -20.55 14.17
CA GLN A 40 -5.20 -19.92 13.09
C GLN A 40 -6.65 -19.65 13.49
N SER A 41 -7.25 -20.45 14.38
CA SER A 41 -8.62 -20.22 14.86
C SER A 41 -8.74 -19.03 15.81
N SER A 42 -7.64 -18.60 16.45
CA SER A 42 -7.61 -17.47 17.39
C SER A 42 -7.06 -16.18 16.78
N ALA A 43 -6.37 -16.25 15.64
CA ALA A 43 -5.84 -15.09 14.94
C ALA A 43 -6.95 -14.25 14.31
N LEU A 44 -6.72 -12.94 14.20
CA LEU A 44 -7.65 -12.03 13.54
C LEU A 44 -7.83 -12.41 12.08
N THR A 45 -9.07 -12.41 11.61
CA THR A 45 -9.38 -12.43 10.18
C THR A 45 -8.95 -11.11 9.52
N PHE A 46 -8.83 -11.09 8.20
CA PHE A 46 -8.44 -9.89 7.45
C PHE A 46 -9.40 -8.71 7.72
N GLN A 47 -10.70 -8.98 7.78
CA GLN A 47 -11.68 -7.92 8.08
C GLN A 47 -11.62 -7.46 9.53
N GLU A 48 -11.36 -8.34 10.50
CA GLU A 48 -11.20 -7.94 11.91
C GLU A 48 -9.93 -7.11 12.13
N LEU A 49 -8.83 -7.46 11.44
CA LEU A 49 -7.62 -6.65 11.40
C LEU A 49 -7.94 -5.21 10.96
N LEU A 50 -8.64 -5.08 9.83
CA LEU A 50 -9.03 -3.77 9.31
C LEU A 50 -9.91 -3.01 10.30
N PHE A 51 -10.94 -3.64 10.87
CA PHE A 51 -11.83 -3.01 11.83
C PHE A 51 -11.10 -2.54 13.09
N ARG A 52 -10.13 -3.31 13.57
CA ARG A 52 -9.33 -2.91 14.75
C ARG A 52 -8.43 -1.71 14.45
N LEU A 53 -7.76 -1.69 13.31
CA LEU A 53 -6.96 -0.52 12.90
C LEU A 53 -7.85 0.72 12.74
N GLN A 54 -9.00 0.58 12.10
CA GLN A 54 -9.96 1.68 11.94
C GLN A 54 -10.43 2.20 13.30
N SER A 55 -10.85 1.33 14.21
CA SER A 55 -11.29 1.74 15.55
C SER A 55 -10.16 2.40 16.33
N PHE A 56 -8.96 1.83 16.31
CA PHE A 56 -7.80 2.39 17.01
C PHE A 56 -7.52 3.83 16.61
N TRP A 57 -7.54 4.13 15.29
CA TRP A 57 -7.25 5.46 14.79
C TRP A 57 -8.44 6.42 14.88
N ALA A 58 -9.67 5.92 14.77
CA ALA A 58 -10.88 6.71 15.02
C ALA A 58 -10.92 7.24 16.46
N ASP A 59 -10.59 6.39 17.45
CA ASP A 59 -10.52 6.77 18.87
C ASP A 59 -9.44 7.84 19.14
N ARG A 60 -8.49 8.01 18.21
CA ARG A 60 -7.43 9.04 18.25
C ARG A 60 -7.72 10.26 17.37
N GLY A 61 -8.98 10.40 16.96
CA GLY A 61 -9.49 11.56 16.24
C GLY A 61 -9.20 11.58 14.75
N CYS A 62 -8.88 10.43 14.15
CA CYS A 62 -8.81 10.32 12.70
C CYS A 62 -10.20 10.19 12.10
N VAL A 63 -10.46 10.94 11.04
CA VAL A 63 -11.64 10.75 10.19
C VAL A 63 -11.44 9.46 9.40
N LEU A 64 -12.41 8.54 9.45
CA LEU A 64 -12.38 7.35 8.61
C LEU A 64 -13.07 7.66 7.29
N GLN A 65 -12.31 7.53 6.20
CA GLN A 65 -12.83 7.68 4.84
C GLN A 65 -13.01 6.30 4.17
N GLN A 66 -13.89 6.26 3.18
CA GLN A 66 -13.97 5.12 2.28
C GLN A 66 -12.80 5.16 1.27
N PRO A 67 -12.42 4.03 0.68
CA PRO A 67 -11.42 4.02 -0.38
C PRO A 67 -11.83 4.94 -1.53
N TYR A 68 -10.85 5.58 -2.16
CA TYR A 68 -11.11 6.37 -3.35
C TYR A 68 -11.49 5.45 -4.51
N ASP A 69 -12.50 5.83 -5.29
CA ASP A 69 -13.12 4.98 -6.30
C ASP A 69 -12.48 5.08 -7.71
N VAL A 70 -11.41 5.84 -7.85
CA VAL A 70 -10.56 5.85 -9.04
C VAL A 70 -9.26 5.09 -8.76
N GLU A 71 -8.73 4.40 -9.79
CA GLU A 71 -7.54 3.57 -9.66
C GLU A 71 -6.32 4.39 -9.20
N VAL A 72 -5.69 3.92 -8.14
CA VAL A 72 -4.44 4.48 -7.62
C VAL A 72 -3.39 3.38 -7.42
N GLY A 73 -2.13 3.71 -7.59
CA GLY A 73 -1.01 2.79 -7.35
C GLY A 73 -0.55 2.71 -5.90
N ALA A 74 -1.00 3.65 -5.08
CA ALA A 74 -0.75 3.72 -3.63
C ALA A 74 -1.81 4.58 -2.96
N GLY A 75 -2.04 4.37 -1.66
CA GLY A 75 -2.94 5.20 -0.85
C GLY A 75 -2.56 6.68 -0.87
N THR A 76 -1.28 6.99 -0.95
CA THR A 76 -0.73 8.35 -1.09
C THR A 76 -1.31 9.13 -2.28
N MET A 77 -1.69 8.42 -3.35
CA MET A 77 -2.22 9.04 -4.57
C MET A 77 -3.70 9.45 -4.43
N ALA A 78 -4.42 8.92 -3.44
CA ALA A 78 -5.80 9.35 -3.21
C ALA A 78 -5.85 10.85 -2.85
N PRO A 79 -6.89 11.60 -3.28
CA PRO A 79 -7.04 13.03 -2.97
C PRO A 79 -7.00 13.34 -1.47
N GLU A 80 -7.46 12.41 -0.65
CA GLU A 80 -7.47 12.52 0.82
C GLU A 80 -6.05 12.58 1.41
N THR A 81 -5.04 12.07 0.71
CA THR A 81 -3.63 12.31 1.03
C THR A 81 -3.07 13.42 0.16
N PHE A 82 -2.99 13.22 -1.17
CA PHE A 82 -2.23 14.07 -2.07
C PHE A 82 -2.60 15.56 -2.00
N LEU A 83 -3.91 15.87 -1.92
CA LEU A 83 -4.37 17.26 -1.84
C LEU A 83 -4.44 17.76 -0.38
N ARG A 84 -4.85 16.90 0.55
CA ARG A 84 -5.10 17.33 1.93
C ARG A 84 -3.83 17.57 2.75
N VAL A 85 -2.69 17.03 2.33
CA VAL A 85 -1.39 17.35 2.96
C VAL A 85 -0.92 18.76 2.61
N LEU A 86 -1.43 19.36 1.52
CA LEU A 86 -1.10 20.71 1.09
C LEU A 86 -1.76 21.79 2.00
N GLY A 87 -1.07 22.94 2.09
CA GLY A 87 -1.53 24.08 2.87
C GLY A 87 -1.48 23.86 4.40
N PRO A 88 -1.90 24.86 5.20
CA PRO A 88 -1.66 24.84 6.65
C PRO A 88 -2.72 24.11 7.48
N LYS A 89 -3.88 23.71 6.90
CA LYS A 89 -5.00 23.16 7.67
C LYS A 89 -4.63 21.81 8.30
N PRO A 90 -4.81 21.63 9.63
CA PRO A 90 -4.66 20.32 10.25
C PRO A 90 -5.61 19.29 9.64
N TYR A 91 -5.12 18.04 9.49
CA TYR A 91 -5.94 16.94 8.98
C TYR A 91 -5.46 15.59 9.51
N ARG A 92 -6.38 14.75 9.92
CA ARG A 92 -6.13 13.38 10.36
C ARG A 92 -7.13 12.46 9.70
N VAL A 93 -6.65 11.49 8.94
CA VAL A 93 -7.51 10.59 8.17
C VAL A 93 -6.92 9.19 8.13
N GLY A 94 -7.80 8.18 8.14
CA GLY A 94 -7.44 6.79 7.87
C GLY A 94 -8.43 6.17 6.87
N TYR A 95 -7.93 5.37 5.93
CA TYR A 95 -8.74 4.65 4.94
C TYR A 95 -8.01 3.43 4.39
N ALA A 96 -8.78 2.41 4.02
CA ALA A 96 -8.25 1.20 3.39
C ALA A 96 -8.31 1.36 1.88
N GLN A 97 -7.16 1.61 1.24
CA GLN A 97 -7.09 1.89 -0.19
C GLN A 97 -6.59 0.67 -0.97
N PRO A 98 -7.42 0.11 -1.87
CA PRO A 98 -6.94 -0.82 -2.88
C PRO A 98 -5.92 -0.11 -3.80
N SER A 99 -4.70 -0.64 -3.83
CA SER A 99 -3.59 -0.08 -4.60
C SER A 99 -3.25 -1.01 -5.75
N ARG A 100 -3.31 -0.50 -6.99
CA ARG A 100 -3.08 -1.28 -8.20
C ARG A 100 -1.67 -1.09 -8.73
N ARG A 101 -0.95 -2.19 -8.90
CA ARG A 101 0.40 -2.25 -9.48
C ARG A 101 0.42 -3.30 -10.60
N PRO A 102 0.00 -2.96 -11.81
CA PRO A 102 -0.13 -3.90 -12.93
C PRO A 102 1.11 -4.75 -13.17
N ALA A 103 2.32 -4.17 -13.07
CA ALA A 103 3.59 -4.88 -13.26
C ALA A 103 3.89 -5.92 -12.16
N ASP A 104 3.18 -5.90 -11.03
CA ASP A 104 3.34 -6.85 -9.93
C ASP A 104 2.44 -8.08 -10.04
N GLY A 105 1.54 -8.12 -11.01
CA GLY A 105 0.72 -9.30 -11.29
C GLY A 105 1.56 -10.55 -11.52
N ARG A 106 1.07 -11.71 -11.06
CA ARG A 106 1.77 -13.01 -11.17
C ARG A 106 0.79 -14.16 -11.42
N TYR A 107 -0.39 -13.90 -11.98
CA TYR A 107 -1.39 -14.92 -12.29
C TYR A 107 -1.84 -15.76 -11.09
N GLY A 108 -1.64 -15.26 -9.86
CA GLY A 108 -1.87 -16.02 -8.65
C GLY A 108 -0.81 -17.07 -8.31
N GLU A 109 0.27 -17.16 -9.09
CA GLU A 109 1.33 -18.16 -8.90
C GLU A 109 2.36 -17.76 -7.84
N ASN A 110 2.43 -16.48 -7.46
CA ASN A 110 3.33 -16.02 -6.41
C ASN A 110 2.56 -15.83 -5.10
N PRO A 111 3.01 -16.43 -3.99
CA PRO A 111 2.29 -16.38 -2.71
C PRO A 111 2.26 -15.00 -2.05
N ASN A 112 3.18 -14.07 -2.43
CA ASN A 112 3.41 -12.83 -1.71
C ASN A 112 3.33 -11.56 -2.59
N ARG A 113 3.02 -11.69 -3.90
CA ARG A 113 2.96 -10.58 -4.84
C ARG A 113 1.64 -10.56 -5.60
N LEU A 114 0.98 -9.41 -5.60
CA LEU A 114 -0.33 -9.17 -6.19
C LEU A 114 -0.30 -7.92 -7.06
N PHE A 115 -1.09 -7.90 -8.15
CA PHE A 115 -1.31 -6.67 -8.91
C PHE A 115 -2.11 -5.63 -8.12
N LYS A 116 -2.93 -6.08 -7.17
CA LYS A 116 -3.74 -5.23 -6.28
C LYS A 116 -3.67 -5.72 -4.85
N HIS A 117 -3.23 -4.87 -3.95
CA HIS A 117 -3.18 -5.09 -2.51
C HIS A 117 -3.87 -3.96 -1.77
N THR A 118 -4.20 -4.15 -0.50
CA THR A 118 -4.91 -3.17 0.31
C THR A 118 -3.93 -2.50 1.28
N GLN A 119 -3.78 -1.18 1.15
CA GLN A 119 -3.03 -0.38 2.11
C GLN A 119 -4.00 0.28 3.09
N PHE A 120 -3.75 0.15 4.39
CA PHE A 120 -4.39 1.06 5.34
C PHE A 120 -3.53 2.32 5.42
N GLN A 121 -4.04 3.39 4.81
CA GLN A 121 -3.39 4.67 4.67
C GLN A 121 -3.79 5.58 5.83
N LEU A 122 -2.82 6.16 6.51
CA LEU A 122 -3.04 7.11 7.60
C LEU A 122 -2.24 8.38 7.38
N ILE A 123 -2.88 9.52 7.56
CA ILE A 123 -2.24 10.84 7.55
C ILE A 123 -2.50 11.55 8.88
N LEU A 124 -1.43 12.04 9.47
CA LEU A 124 -1.46 12.87 10.68
C LEU A 124 -0.76 14.20 10.39
N LYS A 125 -1.54 15.28 10.29
CA LYS A 125 -1.07 16.64 9.97
C LYS A 125 -1.59 17.66 10.98
N PRO A 126 -0.73 18.35 11.74
CA PRO A 126 0.67 18.05 11.92
C PRO A 126 0.88 16.71 12.63
N PRO A 127 2.07 16.09 12.51
CA PRO A 127 2.33 14.84 13.20
C PRO A 127 2.38 15.08 14.71
N PRO A 128 1.76 14.20 15.53
CA PRO A 128 1.96 14.25 16.98
C PRO A 128 3.41 13.93 17.34
N VAL A 129 3.93 14.50 18.43
CA VAL A 129 5.31 14.27 18.86
C VAL A 129 5.63 12.79 19.10
N ASN A 130 4.63 12.04 19.57
CA ASN A 130 4.73 10.61 19.89
C ASN A 130 4.16 9.70 18.79
N VAL A 131 4.21 10.10 17.52
CA VAL A 131 3.60 9.32 16.41
C VAL A 131 4.18 7.92 16.28
N GLN A 132 5.49 7.74 16.54
CA GLN A 132 6.12 6.43 16.54
C GLN A 132 5.56 5.52 17.64
N GLU A 133 5.36 6.05 18.84
CA GLU A 133 4.75 5.31 19.95
C GLU A 133 3.30 4.93 19.64
N LEU A 134 2.52 5.86 19.06
CA LEU A 134 1.15 5.58 18.60
C LEU A 134 1.11 4.49 17.53
N TYR A 135 2.08 4.49 16.63
CA TYR A 135 2.21 3.44 15.64
C TYR A 135 2.46 2.07 16.30
N LEU A 136 3.41 1.98 17.24
CA LEU A 136 3.67 0.74 17.99
C LEU A 136 2.43 0.25 18.74
N GLN A 137 1.73 1.14 19.44
CA GLN A 137 0.45 0.82 20.08
C GLN A 137 -0.60 0.31 19.11
N SER A 138 -0.59 0.79 17.84
CA SER A 138 -1.51 0.28 16.82
C SER A 138 -1.20 -1.16 16.43
N LEU A 139 0.07 -1.55 16.42
CA LEU A 139 0.48 -2.94 16.17
C LEU A 139 0.07 -3.85 17.33
N GLU A 140 0.24 -3.39 18.57
CA GLU A 140 -0.24 -4.12 19.76
C GLU A 140 -1.77 -4.28 19.76
N ALA A 141 -2.50 -3.23 19.32
CA ALA A 141 -3.97 -3.26 19.24
C ALA A 141 -4.50 -4.31 18.26
N ILE A 142 -3.73 -4.66 17.25
CA ILE A 142 -4.07 -5.74 16.30
C ILE A 142 -3.51 -7.10 16.72
N GLY A 143 -2.89 -7.20 17.91
CA GLY A 143 -2.47 -8.45 18.50
C GLY A 143 -1.01 -8.85 18.26
N ILE A 144 -0.16 -7.95 17.76
CA ILE A 144 1.28 -8.18 17.66
C ILE A 144 1.93 -7.95 19.03
N ASP A 145 2.49 -8.99 19.62
CA ASP A 145 3.27 -8.88 20.86
C ASP A 145 4.71 -8.45 20.54
N LEU A 146 4.96 -7.14 20.57
CA LEU A 146 6.26 -6.55 20.24
C LEU A 146 7.41 -7.05 21.11
N SER A 147 7.14 -7.64 22.29
CA SER A 147 8.17 -8.21 23.14
C SER A 147 8.73 -9.54 22.61
N ARG A 148 8.04 -10.18 21.67
CA ARG A 148 8.37 -11.51 21.15
C ARG A 148 8.91 -11.47 19.71
N HIS A 149 8.95 -10.28 19.10
CA HIS A 149 9.30 -10.09 17.69
C HIS A 149 10.41 -9.07 17.51
N ASP A 150 11.21 -9.23 16.47
CA ASP A 150 12.25 -8.28 16.09
C ASP A 150 11.62 -7.19 15.20
N LEU A 151 11.35 -6.02 15.77
CA LEU A 151 10.83 -4.86 15.05
C LEU A 151 11.95 -3.86 14.78
N LYS A 152 12.16 -3.53 13.51
CA LYS A 152 13.19 -2.59 13.07
C LYS A 152 12.58 -1.48 12.21
N PHE A 153 13.09 -0.26 12.41
CA PHE A 153 12.90 0.86 11.50
C PHE A 153 14.16 0.97 10.64
N GLU A 154 14.09 0.54 9.40
CA GLU A 154 15.18 0.63 8.44
C GLU A 154 14.98 1.87 7.57
N GLU A 155 16.01 2.73 7.46
CA GLU A 155 15.91 3.96 6.69
C GLU A 155 15.55 3.68 5.23
N ASP A 156 14.45 4.29 4.78
CA ASP A 156 13.95 4.20 3.42
C ASP A 156 13.25 5.52 3.05
N ASN A 157 14.01 6.40 2.42
CA ASN A 157 13.48 7.68 1.96
C ASN A 157 12.54 7.47 0.79
N TRP A 158 11.28 7.79 1.05
CA TRP A 158 10.21 7.57 0.08
C TRP A 158 10.15 8.68 -0.96
N GLU A 159 9.98 8.31 -2.23
CA GLU A 159 9.82 9.23 -3.35
C GLU A 159 8.70 8.77 -4.29
N TRP A 160 7.92 9.75 -4.73
CA TRP A 160 6.96 9.58 -5.81
C TRP A 160 7.19 10.67 -6.87
N PRO A 161 8.07 10.40 -7.87
CA PRO A 161 8.47 11.39 -8.87
C PRO A 161 7.29 11.96 -9.67
N ALA A 162 6.31 11.13 -10.05
CA ALA A 162 5.12 11.55 -10.79
C ALA A 162 4.22 12.51 -9.99
N GLY A 163 4.21 12.41 -8.66
CA GLY A 163 3.47 13.32 -7.78
C GLY A 163 4.27 14.55 -7.35
N GLY A 164 5.57 14.63 -7.69
CA GLY A 164 6.46 15.66 -7.15
C GLY A 164 6.50 15.61 -5.61
N ALA A 165 6.55 14.41 -5.04
CA ALA A 165 6.48 14.17 -3.62
C ALA A 165 7.68 13.36 -3.13
N TRP A 166 8.16 13.68 -1.93
CA TRP A 166 9.18 12.91 -1.21
C TRP A 166 9.09 13.14 0.30
N GLY A 167 9.69 12.22 1.05
CA GLY A 167 9.74 12.33 2.49
C GLY A 167 10.87 11.48 3.10
N VAL A 168 11.26 11.86 4.31
CA VAL A 168 12.17 11.06 5.15
C VAL A 168 11.36 9.93 5.76
N GLY A 169 11.81 8.69 5.58
CA GLY A 169 11.02 7.56 5.98
C GLY A 169 11.80 6.32 6.38
N TRP A 170 11.04 5.34 6.79
CA TRP A 170 11.50 4.02 7.20
C TRP A 170 10.53 2.96 6.71
N GLN A 171 11.07 1.88 6.16
CA GLN A 171 10.33 0.64 6.13
C GLN A 171 10.35 0.01 7.53
N VAL A 172 9.20 -0.37 8.03
CA VAL A 172 9.10 -1.05 9.32
C VAL A 172 9.07 -2.55 9.08
N MET A 173 10.13 -3.20 9.56
CA MET A 173 10.37 -4.64 9.41
C MET A 173 9.94 -5.37 10.68
N LEU A 174 9.11 -6.39 10.54
CA LEU A 174 8.71 -7.30 11.61
C LEU A 174 9.24 -8.69 11.27
N ASP A 175 10.19 -9.20 12.05
CA ASP A 175 10.91 -10.46 11.80
C ASP A 175 11.46 -10.56 10.37
N GLY A 176 11.91 -9.43 9.80
CA GLY A 176 12.42 -9.35 8.44
C GLY A 176 11.37 -9.16 7.34
N LEU A 177 10.07 -9.08 7.68
CA LEU A 177 9.00 -8.76 6.75
C LEU A 177 8.64 -7.28 6.85
N GLU A 178 8.71 -6.54 5.74
CA GLU A 178 8.22 -5.16 5.67
C GLU A 178 6.70 -5.16 5.83
N ILE A 179 6.20 -4.53 6.88
CA ILE A 179 4.77 -4.44 7.20
C ILE A 179 4.18 -3.04 6.99
N THR A 180 5.01 -2.00 7.05
CA THR A 180 4.56 -0.61 7.00
C THR A 180 5.65 0.28 6.42
N GLN A 181 5.25 1.24 5.55
CA GLN A 181 6.06 2.40 5.22
C GLN A 181 5.65 3.55 6.16
N PHE A 182 6.62 4.08 6.91
CA PHE A 182 6.46 5.20 7.82
C PHE A 182 7.23 6.41 7.25
N THR A 183 6.53 7.51 6.91
CA THR A 183 7.15 8.63 6.21
C THR A 183 6.75 9.98 6.82
N TYR A 184 7.73 10.87 7.01
CA TYR A 184 7.47 12.28 7.23
C TYR A 184 7.58 13.01 5.89
N PHE A 185 6.46 13.40 5.30
CA PHE A 185 6.43 14.13 4.05
C PHE A 185 7.06 15.51 4.19
N GLN A 186 8.00 15.78 3.29
CA GLN A 186 8.68 17.06 3.16
C GLN A 186 8.12 17.87 2.00
N GLN A 187 7.76 17.21 0.91
CA GLN A 187 7.26 17.84 -0.30
C GLN A 187 6.10 17.02 -0.91
N CYS A 188 5.12 17.71 -1.47
CA CYS A 188 4.04 17.13 -2.24
C CYS A 188 3.58 18.09 -3.34
N GLY A 189 3.29 17.56 -4.54
CA GLY A 189 2.92 18.39 -5.67
C GLY A 189 4.00 19.42 -6.08
N GLY A 190 5.28 19.13 -5.80
CA GLY A 190 6.40 20.04 -6.04
C GLY A 190 6.45 21.24 -5.10
N MET A 191 5.73 21.21 -3.98
CA MET A 191 5.68 22.25 -2.96
C MET A 191 6.14 21.71 -1.61
N ASP A 192 6.97 22.45 -0.90
CA ASP A 192 7.36 22.13 0.45
C ASP A 192 6.15 22.20 1.40
N LEU A 193 6.07 21.27 2.35
CA LEU A 193 4.96 21.18 3.28
C LEU A 193 5.25 21.94 4.58
N ASP A 194 4.32 22.82 4.96
CA ASP A 194 4.29 23.49 6.25
C ASP A 194 2.83 23.57 6.77
N PRO A 195 2.49 22.86 7.86
CA PRO A 195 3.33 21.87 8.55
C PRO A 195 3.54 20.59 7.73
N ILE A 196 4.64 19.87 7.99
CA ILE A 196 4.83 18.51 7.48
C ILE A 196 3.77 17.58 8.04
N CYS A 197 3.60 16.40 7.45
CA CYS A 197 2.73 15.35 7.98
C CYS A 197 3.48 14.03 8.13
N ALA A 198 2.96 13.16 9.02
CA ALA A 198 3.34 11.76 9.06
C ALA A 198 2.33 10.95 8.25
N GLU A 199 2.84 10.07 7.41
CA GLU A 199 2.11 9.03 6.71
C GLU A 199 2.50 7.67 7.26
N LEU A 200 1.50 6.85 7.57
CA LEU A 200 1.68 5.44 7.91
C LEU A 200 0.90 4.61 6.89
N THR A 201 1.63 3.81 6.12
CA THR A 201 1.03 2.96 5.07
C THR A 201 1.21 1.50 5.46
N TYR A 202 0.18 0.92 6.09
CA TYR A 202 0.20 -0.47 6.52
C TYR A 202 -0.12 -1.40 5.35
N GLY A 203 0.70 -2.44 5.16
CA GLY A 203 0.45 -3.53 4.20
C GLY A 203 -0.45 -4.59 4.82
N LEU A 204 -1.78 -4.49 4.62
CA LEU A 204 -2.75 -5.32 5.35
C LEU A 204 -2.58 -6.82 5.09
N GLU A 205 -2.29 -7.21 3.85
CA GLU A 205 -2.08 -8.62 3.48
C GLU A 205 -0.85 -9.20 4.17
N ARG A 206 0.25 -8.44 4.24
CA ARG A 206 1.47 -8.89 4.93
C ARG A 206 1.26 -9.04 6.43
N ILE A 207 0.58 -8.07 7.05
CA ILE A 207 0.25 -8.13 8.48
C ILE A 207 -0.69 -9.30 8.77
N ALA A 208 -1.72 -9.52 7.93
CA ALA A 208 -2.65 -10.61 8.11
C ALA A 208 -1.98 -11.98 7.94
N ALA A 209 -1.12 -12.15 6.93
CA ALA A 209 -0.34 -13.37 6.72
C ALA A 209 0.57 -13.66 7.92
N PHE A 210 1.25 -12.63 8.44
CA PHE A 210 2.06 -12.76 9.64
C PHE A 210 1.24 -13.18 10.88
N LEU A 211 0.12 -12.51 11.15
CA LEU A 211 -0.73 -12.82 12.31
C LEU A 211 -1.37 -14.21 12.24
N GLN A 212 -1.65 -14.70 11.05
CA GLN A 212 -2.28 -16.00 10.82
C GLN A 212 -1.27 -17.12 10.57
N ASP A 213 0.03 -16.81 10.54
CA ASP A 213 1.12 -17.76 10.29
C ASP A 213 0.88 -18.57 9.02
N VAL A 214 0.63 -17.87 7.88
CA VAL A 214 0.40 -18.48 6.58
C VAL A 214 1.49 -18.06 5.58
N ASP A 215 1.90 -19.01 4.74
CA ASP A 215 2.96 -18.79 3.74
C ASP A 215 2.45 -18.09 2.49
N SER A 216 1.17 -18.16 2.22
CA SER A 216 0.53 -17.58 1.05
C SER A 216 -0.56 -16.59 1.43
N ILE A 217 -0.56 -15.41 0.80
CA ILE A 217 -1.64 -14.42 0.92
C ILE A 217 -3.02 -15.03 0.59
N TYR A 218 -3.07 -16.01 -0.32
CA TYR A 218 -4.32 -16.66 -0.71
C TYR A 218 -4.91 -17.55 0.38
N GLU A 219 -4.12 -17.95 1.39
CA GLU A 219 -4.55 -18.74 2.54
C GLU A 219 -5.06 -17.88 3.71
N ILE A 220 -4.86 -16.58 3.67
CA ILE A 220 -5.38 -15.65 4.68
C ILE A 220 -6.89 -15.87 4.85
N VAL A 221 -7.33 -16.09 6.07
CA VAL A 221 -8.76 -16.11 6.42
C VAL A 221 -9.28 -14.65 6.35
N TRP A 222 -10.11 -14.39 5.36
CA TRP A 222 -10.76 -13.08 5.18
C TRP A 222 -11.86 -12.85 6.21
N ALA A 223 -12.72 -13.84 6.36
CA ALA A 223 -13.85 -13.86 7.27
C ALA A 223 -14.15 -15.29 7.71
N ARG A 224 -15.01 -15.43 8.71
CA ARG A 224 -15.56 -16.73 9.10
C ARG A 224 -17.08 -16.70 9.00
N ASP A 225 -17.66 -17.80 8.53
CA ASP A 225 -19.09 -18.00 8.57
C ASP A 225 -19.57 -18.00 10.05
N PRO A 226 -20.55 -17.20 10.41
CA PRO A 226 -20.96 -17.04 11.81
C PRO A 226 -21.66 -18.28 12.39
N GLU A 227 -22.20 -19.15 11.56
CA GLU A 227 -22.95 -20.34 12.00
C GLU A 227 -22.05 -21.58 12.10
N THR A 228 -21.17 -21.75 11.10
CA THR A 228 -20.34 -22.95 10.97
C THR A 228 -18.89 -22.74 11.41
N GLY A 229 -18.43 -21.51 11.51
CA GLY A 229 -17.03 -21.14 11.73
C GLY A 229 -16.13 -21.38 10.51
N ALA A 230 -16.70 -21.80 9.38
CA ALA A 230 -15.94 -22.09 8.16
C ALA A 230 -15.20 -20.84 7.66
N PRO A 231 -13.91 -20.95 7.30
CA PRO A 231 -13.16 -19.82 6.78
C PRO A 231 -13.58 -19.49 5.34
N VAL A 232 -13.70 -18.21 5.04
CA VAL A 232 -13.66 -17.64 3.69
C VAL A 232 -12.25 -17.11 3.47
N THR A 233 -11.54 -17.59 2.47
CA THR A 233 -10.14 -17.25 2.26
C THR A 233 -9.97 -16.02 1.34
N TYR A 234 -8.80 -15.39 1.43
CA TYR A 234 -8.40 -14.33 0.51
C TYR A 234 -8.38 -14.82 -0.94
N GLY A 235 -7.97 -16.10 -1.14
CA GLY A 235 -8.01 -16.76 -2.44
C GLY A 235 -9.41 -16.83 -3.03
N GLU A 236 -10.40 -17.23 -2.25
CA GLU A 236 -11.81 -17.27 -2.71
C GLU A 236 -12.32 -15.88 -3.11
N VAL A 237 -11.84 -14.83 -2.46
CA VAL A 237 -12.29 -13.46 -2.72
C VAL A 237 -11.52 -12.80 -3.87
N ARG A 238 -10.22 -13.07 -4.04
CA ARG A 238 -9.31 -12.26 -4.88
C ARG A 238 -8.54 -12.99 -5.96
N LEU A 239 -8.38 -14.32 -5.90
CA LEU A 239 -7.54 -15.06 -6.84
C LEU A 239 -8.04 -14.93 -8.29
N ALA A 240 -9.35 -14.98 -8.51
CA ALA A 240 -9.93 -14.82 -9.84
C ALA A 240 -9.64 -13.42 -10.43
N GLU A 241 -9.66 -12.39 -9.59
CA GLU A 241 -9.31 -11.02 -9.98
C GLU A 241 -7.82 -10.91 -10.34
N GLU A 242 -6.92 -11.47 -9.53
CA GLU A 242 -5.49 -11.49 -9.81
C GLU A 242 -5.19 -12.17 -11.15
N LEU A 243 -5.79 -13.33 -11.41
CA LEU A 243 -5.62 -14.05 -12.67
C LEU A 243 -6.09 -13.22 -13.87
N GLN A 244 -7.32 -12.70 -13.82
CA GLN A 244 -7.93 -11.97 -14.94
C GLN A 244 -7.21 -10.65 -15.24
N PHE A 245 -6.80 -9.91 -14.20
CA PHE A 245 -6.03 -8.68 -14.41
C PHE A 245 -4.59 -8.93 -14.83
N SER A 246 -3.96 -10.05 -14.42
CA SER A 246 -2.66 -10.43 -14.97
C SER A 246 -2.75 -10.69 -16.47
N VAL A 247 -3.75 -11.45 -16.93
CA VAL A 247 -4.00 -11.67 -18.36
C VAL A 247 -4.25 -10.33 -19.09
N TYR A 248 -5.12 -9.47 -18.57
CA TYR A 248 -5.36 -8.16 -19.18
C TYR A 248 -4.06 -7.33 -19.24
N ASN A 249 -3.35 -7.19 -18.10
CA ASN A 249 -2.20 -6.30 -17.99
C ASN A 249 -0.99 -6.76 -18.82
N PHE A 250 -0.80 -8.08 -19.00
CA PHE A 250 0.39 -8.61 -19.69
C PHE A 250 0.09 -9.08 -21.12
N GLU A 251 -1.16 -9.45 -21.44
CA GLU A 251 -1.47 -10.12 -22.71
C GLU A 251 -2.48 -9.35 -23.56
N GLU A 252 -3.63 -8.94 -23.01
CA GLU A 252 -4.78 -8.50 -23.78
C GLU A 252 -4.94 -6.98 -23.91
N ALA A 253 -4.37 -6.18 -23.01
CA ALA A 253 -4.51 -4.73 -23.07
C ALA A 253 -3.96 -4.17 -24.39
N ASP A 254 -4.83 -3.51 -25.18
CA ASP A 254 -4.49 -2.92 -26.47
C ASP A 254 -3.66 -1.65 -26.29
N VAL A 255 -2.39 -1.74 -26.65
CA VAL A 255 -1.39 -0.66 -26.46
C VAL A 255 -1.81 0.63 -27.20
N ALA A 256 -2.37 0.52 -28.43
CA ALA A 256 -2.77 1.70 -29.18
C ALA A 256 -3.93 2.43 -28.51
N LYS A 257 -4.95 1.70 -28.04
CA LYS A 257 -6.08 2.28 -27.30
C LYS A 257 -5.66 2.87 -25.94
N LEU A 258 -4.73 2.21 -25.23
CA LEU A 258 -4.21 2.75 -23.98
C LEU A 258 -3.53 4.12 -24.21
N TRP A 259 -2.75 4.28 -25.30
CA TRP A 259 -2.15 5.56 -25.66
C TRP A 259 -3.17 6.60 -26.10
N GLU A 260 -4.20 6.20 -26.85
CA GLU A 260 -5.31 7.10 -27.22
C GLU A 260 -6.02 7.64 -25.97
N HIS A 261 -6.38 6.77 -25.03
CA HIS A 261 -7.00 7.17 -23.77
C HIS A 261 -6.08 8.08 -22.93
N PHE A 262 -4.79 7.73 -22.85
CA PHE A 262 -3.81 8.56 -22.13
C PHE A 262 -3.77 9.97 -22.71
N ASN A 263 -3.66 10.09 -24.03
CA ASN A 263 -3.55 11.38 -24.69
C ASN A 263 -4.84 12.22 -24.57
N LEU A 264 -6.02 11.58 -24.59
CA LEU A 264 -7.30 12.26 -24.37
C LEU A 264 -7.42 12.80 -22.94
N PHE A 265 -7.15 11.98 -21.94
CA PHE A 265 -7.20 12.42 -20.54
C PHE A 265 -6.17 13.51 -20.24
N GLU A 266 -4.95 13.39 -20.79
CA GLU A 266 -3.93 14.42 -20.64
C GLU A 266 -4.36 15.74 -21.29
N ALA A 267 -4.93 15.71 -22.48
CA ALA A 267 -5.37 16.91 -23.20
C ALA A 267 -6.47 17.63 -22.42
N GLU A 268 -7.48 16.91 -21.93
CA GLU A 268 -8.56 17.46 -21.11
C GLU A 268 -8.03 18.06 -19.79
N ALA A 269 -7.14 17.34 -19.11
CA ALA A 269 -6.52 17.83 -17.89
C ALA A 269 -5.73 19.13 -18.13
N LYS A 270 -4.95 19.23 -19.21
CA LYS A 270 -4.21 20.43 -19.59
C LYS A 270 -5.13 21.60 -19.89
N GLU A 271 -6.25 21.37 -20.59
CA GLU A 271 -7.24 22.40 -20.85
C GLU A 271 -7.86 22.95 -19.55
N LEU A 272 -8.23 22.06 -18.64
CA LEU A 272 -8.75 22.46 -17.32
C LEU A 272 -7.71 23.23 -16.51
N LEU A 273 -6.46 22.79 -16.48
CA LEU A 273 -5.38 23.50 -15.79
C LEU A 273 -5.14 24.89 -16.37
N GLY A 274 -5.19 25.05 -17.69
CA GLY A 274 -5.12 26.37 -18.34
C GLY A 274 -6.28 27.30 -17.93
N LYS A 275 -7.50 26.75 -17.75
CA LYS A 275 -8.64 27.50 -17.22
C LYS A 275 -8.44 27.85 -15.73
N ALA A 276 -7.86 26.94 -14.95
CA ALA A 276 -7.54 27.18 -13.54
C ALA A 276 -6.56 28.34 -13.38
N ASP A 277 -5.47 28.35 -14.16
CA ASP A 277 -4.46 29.41 -14.12
C ASP A 277 -5.09 30.78 -14.38
N GLY A 278 -5.95 30.91 -15.40
CA GLY A 278 -6.68 32.14 -15.68
C GLY A 278 -7.64 32.57 -14.56
N LEU A 279 -8.39 31.61 -13.99
CA LEU A 279 -9.36 31.87 -12.94
C LEU A 279 -8.69 32.29 -11.61
N PHE A 280 -7.63 31.60 -11.20
CA PHE A 280 -6.95 31.89 -9.94
C PHE A 280 -6.08 33.14 -10.01
N ALA A 281 -5.58 33.52 -11.19
CA ALA A 281 -4.89 34.79 -11.42
C ALA A 281 -5.85 35.99 -11.54
N SER A 282 -7.14 35.77 -11.76
CA SER A 282 -8.12 36.85 -11.93
C SER A 282 -8.40 37.59 -10.62
N GLU A 283 -8.22 38.92 -10.64
CA GLU A 283 -8.59 39.81 -9.53
C GLU A 283 -10.13 40.02 -9.43
N THR A 284 -10.85 39.77 -10.52
CA THR A 284 -12.31 39.98 -10.61
C THR A 284 -13.11 38.76 -10.31
N ALA A 285 -12.50 37.58 -10.34
CA ALA A 285 -13.17 36.31 -10.02
C ALA A 285 -13.51 36.25 -8.53
N SER A 286 -14.77 35.95 -8.25
CA SER A 286 -15.25 35.77 -6.87
C SER A 286 -14.65 34.51 -6.21
N ALA A 287 -14.60 34.51 -4.86
CA ALA A 287 -14.22 33.34 -4.11
C ALA A 287 -15.12 32.12 -4.43
N GLY A 288 -16.42 32.36 -4.67
CA GLY A 288 -17.36 31.30 -5.05
C GLY A 288 -17.05 30.66 -6.40
N GLU A 289 -16.61 31.43 -7.40
CA GLU A 289 -16.18 30.89 -8.70
C GLU A 289 -14.91 30.06 -8.55
N LYS A 290 -13.92 30.54 -7.80
CA LYS A 290 -12.67 29.82 -7.50
C LYS A 290 -12.96 28.52 -6.75
N GLN A 291 -13.83 28.54 -5.75
CA GLN A 291 -14.22 27.37 -4.95
C GLN A 291 -14.92 26.27 -5.78
N ARG A 292 -15.70 26.66 -6.78
CA ARG A 292 -16.46 25.73 -7.63
C ARG A 292 -15.66 25.14 -8.78
N PHE A 293 -14.40 25.56 -8.96
CA PHE A 293 -13.57 25.01 -10.02
C PHE A 293 -13.34 23.49 -9.81
N PRO A 294 -13.48 22.63 -10.87
CA PRO A 294 -13.53 21.19 -10.73
C PRO A 294 -12.13 20.56 -10.59
N LEU A 295 -11.35 20.96 -9.56
CA LEU A 295 -10.00 20.45 -9.34
C LEU A 295 -9.93 18.95 -9.07
N LEU A 296 -10.92 18.38 -8.36
CA LEU A 296 -10.96 16.95 -8.11
C LEU A 296 -11.10 16.16 -9.42
N ALA A 297 -12.03 16.58 -10.30
CA ALA A 297 -12.18 15.96 -11.62
C ALA A 297 -10.89 16.08 -12.45
N THR A 298 -10.21 17.24 -12.39
CA THR A 298 -8.92 17.43 -13.07
C THR A 298 -7.84 16.50 -12.51
N TYR A 299 -7.85 16.26 -11.20
CA TYR A 299 -6.92 15.31 -10.57
C TYR A 299 -7.21 13.87 -10.97
N GLU A 300 -8.49 13.47 -11.09
CA GLU A 300 -8.86 12.15 -11.59
C GLU A 300 -8.32 11.87 -13.00
N LEU A 301 -8.30 12.85 -13.87
CA LEU A 301 -7.69 12.71 -15.20
C LEU A 301 -6.18 12.40 -15.09
N ALA A 302 -5.48 13.04 -14.15
CA ALA A 302 -4.08 12.73 -13.88
C ALA A 302 -3.90 11.31 -13.31
N LEU A 303 -4.78 10.85 -12.41
CA LEU A 303 -4.79 9.49 -11.88
C LEU A 303 -5.03 8.46 -12.99
N LYS A 304 -5.98 8.71 -13.89
CA LYS A 304 -6.25 7.86 -15.06
C LYS A 304 -5.02 7.76 -15.97
N CYS A 305 -4.33 8.88 -16.23
CA CYS A 305 -3.05 8.86 -16.94
C CYS A 305 -2.00 8.00 -16.22
N SER A 306 -1.91 8.09 -14.89
CA SER A 306 -0.98 7.29 -14.08
C SER A 306 -1.30 5.79 -14.16
N ASN A 307 -2.58 5.41 -14.06
CA ASN A 307 -2.99 4.01 -14.19
C ASN A 307 -2.70 3.46 -15.59
N LEU A 308 -3.03 4.21 -16.66
CA LEU A 308 -2.73 3.81 -18.04
C LEU A 308 -1.22 3.64 -18.27
N PHE A 309 -0.39 4.53 -17.71
CA PHE A 309 1.06 4.38 -17.73
C PHE A 309 1.50 3.06 -17.09
N ASN A 310 0.96 2.70 -15.92
CA ASN A 310 1.30 1.47 -15.24
C ASN A 310 0.90 0.21 -16.05
N VAL A 311 -0.24 0.25 -16.76
CA VAL A 311 -0.65 -0.84 -17.66
C VAL A 311 0.24 -0.91 -18.90
N LEU A 312 0.58 0.23 -19.52
CA LEU A 312 1.52 0.30 -20.66
C LEU A 312 2.92 -0.23 -20.26
N ASP A 313 3.38 0.10 -19.06
CA ASP A 313 4.65 -0.40 -18.51
C ASP A 313 4.61 -1.92 -18.32
N ALA A 314 3.53 -2.47 -17.74
CA ALA A 314 3.32 -3.90 -17.60
C ALA A 314 3.27 -4.63 -18.95
N ARG A 315 2.65 -4.02 -19.98
CA ARG A 315 2.64 -4.52 -21.36
C ARG A 315 4.02 -4.49 -22.04
N GLY A 316 5.06 -3.91 -21.39
CA GLY A 316 6.36 -3.68 -22.01
C GLY A 316 6.32 -2.69 -23.18
N ALA A 317 5.30 -1.84 -23.25
CA ALA A 317 5.06 -0.89 -24.34
C ALA A 317 5.78 0.45 -24.16
N ILE A 318 6.53 0.61 -23.08
CA ILE A 318 7.30 1.82 -22.75
C ILE A 318 8.77 1.43 -22.53
N SER A 319 9.66 1.98 -23.34
CA SER A 319 11.09 1.81 -23.15
C SER A 319 11.58 2.57 -21.89
N VAL A 320 12.75 2.17 -21.36
CA VAL A 320 13.36 2.84 -20.20
C VAL A 320 13.55 4.35 -20.45
N THR A 321 13.89 4.74 -21.66
CA THR A 321 14.09 6.15 -22.03
C THR A 321 12.76 6.91 -22.10
N GLU A 322 11.73 6.31 -22.67
CA GLU A 322 10.38 6.92 -22.76
C GLU A 322 9.71 7.04 -21.39
N ARG A 323 9.99 6.10 -20.48
CA ARG A 323 9.42 6.07 -19.13
C ARG A 323 9.60 7.42 -18.40
N VAL A 324 10.80 7.99 -18.44
CA VAL A 324 11.10 9.29 -17.80
C VAL A 324 10.24 10.41 -18.41
N GLY A 325 10.07 10.41 -19.74
CA GLY A 325 9.23 11.39 -20.42
C GLY A 325 7.76 11.28 -20.04
N VAL A 326 7.20 10.06 -19.97
CA VAL A 326 5.79 9.84 -19.60
C VAL A 326 5.55 10.19 -18.13
N ILE A 327 6.45 9.81 -17.23
CA ILE A 327 6.39 10.22 -15.82
C ILE A 327 6.42 11.76 -15.71
N GLY A 328 7.24 12.44 -16.52
CA GLY A 328 7.27 13.90 -16.58
C GLY A 328 5.93 14.53 -17.01
N ARG A 329 5.22 13.90 -17.97
CA ARG A 329 3.87 14.33 -18.39
C ARG A 329 2.86 14.21 -17.24
N ILE A 330 2.83 13.08 -16.55
CA ILE A 330 1.95 12.85 -15.39
C ILE A 330 2.30 13.84 -14.26
N ARG A 331 3.59 14.04 -13.99
CA ARG A 331 4.06 15.01 -12.99
C ARG A 331 3.58 16.42 -13.29
N ALA A 332 3.61 16.84 -14.54
CA ALA A 332 3.14 18.17 -14.92
C ALA A 332 1.66 18.37 -14.57
N LEU A 333 0.82 17.34 -14.77
CA LEU A 333 -0.59 17.37 -14.39
C LEU A 333 -0.76 17.41 -12.86
N ALA A 334 -0.12 16.50 -12.14
CA ALA A 334 -0.23 16.42 -10.69
C ALA A 334 0.24 17.69 -10.00
N VAL A 335 1.39 18.25 -10.40
CA VAL A 335 1.94 19.50 -9.88
C VAL A 335 1.03 20.69 -10.24
N GLY A 336 0.48 20.72 -11.46
CA GLY A 336 -0.50 21.72 -11.87
C GLY A 336 -1.74 21.73 -10.98
N VAL A 337 -2.32 20.55 -10.72
CA VAL A 337 -3.47 20.41 -9.81
C VAL A 337 -3.11 20.83 -8.39
N ALA A 338 -1.96 20.42 -7.87
CA ALA A 338 -1.52 20.79 -6.52
C ALA A 338 -1.39 22.31 -6.34
N ARG A 339 -0.81 23.01 -7.32
CA ARG A 339 -0.70 24.48 -7.33
C ARG A 339 -2.08 25.15 -7.38
N ALA A 340 -2.95 24.69 -8.26
CA ALA A 340 -4.30 25.21 -8.37
C ALA A 340 -5.12 24.96 -7.08
N TYR A 341 -4.93 23.78 -6.43
CA TYR A 341 -5.53 23.50 -5.13
C TYR A 341 -5.03 24.45 -4.03
N ALA A 342 -3.73 24.68 -3.95
CA ALA A 342 -3.17 25.62 -3.00
C ALA A 342 -3.72 27.04 -3.22
N ALA A 343 -3.84 27.50 -4.47
CA ALA A 343 -4.45 28.78 -4.81
C ALA A 343 -5.94 28.84 -4.44
N GLN A 344 -6.67 27.75 -4.62
CA GLN A 344 -8.08 27.64 -4.22
C GLN A 344 -8.26 27.73 -2.70
N GLN A 345 -7.34 27.13 -1.92
CA GLN A 345 -7.40 27.18 -0.45
C GLN A 345 -7.03 28.55 0.11
N ALA A 346 -6.29 29.38 -0.64
CA ALA A 346 -5.89 30.73 -0.26
C ALA A 346 -6.93 31.81 -0.65
N ALA A 347 -7.88 31.49 -1.52
CA ALA A 347 -8.92 32.40 -2.01
C ALA A 347 -10.17 32.43 -1.10
#